data_97fea3e5adab406626a996b7fc40ca17
#
_entry.id   97fea3e5adab406626a996b7fc40ca17
#
_cell.length_a   1.000
_cell.length_b   1.000
_cell.length_c   1.000
_cell.angle_alpha   90.00
_cell.angle_beta   90.00
_cell.angle_gamma   90.00
#
_symmetry.space_group_name_H-M   'P 1'
#
loop_
_entity.id
_entity.type
_entity.pdbx_description
1 polymer ?
#
loop_
_entity_poly.entity_id
_entity_poly.type
_entity_poly.pdbx_seq_one_letter_code
_entity_poly.pdbx_strand_id
1 'polypeptide(L)'
;MFHRSSRRSLLIEINPYQILAAGLSRPDQGALILDSAAEFDSGDDVGLRQWLDANFEKQKSWVPVICGFVSSDALLHRESLLPRKLAEPDYLANLVKEQYKIENPLLWKLETLSPLEGVPLLPEGTQRPALICGVSHTDVHRVQQRLLDHRLLPYRLEMGTLPLLGAIADYKARRNDKRAIVVVSIEQEHTTAYILGKEGVHTPAAVRHGFSSLVQAARKEFGLTDAAAVRDRLQQADDELLLRATKFVRAIGRDLKPLVDSYEMTTGQPVGEIFCAYLPPALSWIAEPLAQVVGRTPFVMDCPAWLPTVNLQPADEVAAFGPHWLGALSLVATPPGPKPDKAPAENDTYQGPWHIDCRLSAQLPSNDLIRGRFVTSLIASTLAVSALVFTCWLLYVNHSLTADTAFWEQRMADNRRQIDELNVTTRNLNAALDRLDHAYTLMASPLPLSDFIISLGETRLPNMRIDAIDSNENGLTMRGGQHEPSEVASRTLRQYVEGLHRNRAIGPLFNSITLTSLDRVEGKNSMSFEITFKFKAAHP
;
A
#
# COMPACT_ATOMS: atom_id res chain seq x y z
N MET A 1 -7.08 33.87 12.24
CA MET A 1 -8.08 32.98 11.63
C MET A 1 -7.47 32.43 10.34
N PHE A 2 -6.78 31.30 10.39
CA PHE A 2 -6.24 30.67 9.21
C PHE A 2 -7.36 29.90 8.53
N HIS A 3 -7.83 30.37 7.38
CA HIS A 3 -8.67 29.56 6.50
C HIS A 3 -7.93 28.27 6.21
N ARG A 4 -8.39 27.14 6.76
CA ARG A 4 -8.05 25.82 6.24
C ARG A 4 -8.60 25.80 4.80
N SER A 5 -7.71 25.94 3.81
CA SER A 5 -8.06 25.67 2.43
C SER A 5 -8.65 24.26 2.38
N SER A 6 -9.88 24.15 1.90
CA SER A 6 -10.51 22.86 1.59
C SER A 6 -9.50 22.05 0.79
N ARG A 7 -9.12 20.86 1.28
CA ARG A 7 -8.16 20.00 0.58
C ARG A 7 -8.84 19.55 -0.71
N ARG A 8 -8.53 20.21 -1.81
CA ARG A 8 -9.01 19.84 -3.12
C ARG A 8 -8.18 18.65 -3.60
N SER A 9 -8.84 17.61 -4.07
CA SER A 9 -8.23 16.40 -4.65
C SER A 9 -8.83 16.15 -6.04
N LEU A 10 -8.25 15.23 -6.76
CA LEU A 10 -8.66 14.88 -8.11
C LEU A 10 -9.16 13.45 -8.15
N LEU A 11 -10.23 13.22 -8.87
CA LEU A 11 -10.73 11.91 -9.26
C LEU A 11 -10.37 11.67 -10.72
N ILE A 12 -9.76 10.55 -11.04
CA ILE A 12 -9.47 10.15 -12.42
C ILE A 12 -9.90 8.71 -12.63
N GLU A 13 -10.50 8.44 -13.77
CA GLU A 13 -10.65 7.09 -14.30
C GLU A 13 -9.95 7.01 -15.65
N ILE A 14 -9.10 5.99 -15.80
CA ILE A 14 -8.43 5.67 -17.06
C ILE A 14 -9.02 4.35 -17.56
N ASN A 15 -9.81 4.41 -18.61
CA ASN A 15 -10.43 3.24 -19.21
C ASN A 15 -10.00 3.09 -20.69
N PRO A 16 -10.36 2.00 -21.39
CA PRO A 16 -9.90 1.75 -22.76
C PRO A 16 -10.29 2.82 -23.78
N TYR A 17 -11.32 3.61 -23.50
CA TYR A 17 -11.88 4.57 -24.44
C TYR A 17 -11.52 6.02 -24.10
N GLN A 18 -11.48 6.35 -22.81
CA GLN A 18 -11.41 7.73 -22.36
C GLN A 18 -10.73 7.89 -21.00
N ILE A 19 -10.37 9.11 -20.69
CA ILE A 19 -9.98 9.55 -19.35
C ILE A 19 -11.09 10.44 -18.83
N LEU A 20 -11.64 10.09 -17.68
CA LEU A 20 -12.59 10.92 -16.94
C LEU A 20 -11.86 11.60 -15.81
N ALA A 21 -12.00 12.90 -15.67
CA ALA A 21 -11.35 13.66 -14.61
C ALA A 21 -12.36 14.58 -13.92
N ALA A 22 -12.40 14.57 -12.60
CA ALA A 22 -13.26 15.45 -11.80
C ALA A 22 -12.52 16.02 -10.60
N GLY A 23 -12.72 17.31 -10.33
CA GLY A 23 -12.26 17.95 -9.10
C GLY A 23 -13.14 17.55 -7.92
N LEU A 24 -12.50 17.23 -6.78
CA LEU A 24 -13.16 16.85 -5.54
C LEU A 24 -12.85 17.88 -4.47
N SER A 25 -13.87 18.43 -3.84
CA SER A 25 -13.76 19.29 -2.68
C SER A 25 -14.48 18.66 -1.49
N ARG A 26 -13.80 18.58 -0.36
CA ARG A 26 -14.39 18.06 0.87
C ARG A 26 -14.72 19.21 1.80
N PRO A 27 -15.98 19.56 2.00
CA PRO A 27 -16.38 20.52 3.02
C PRO A 27 -16.11 19.93 4.43
N ASP A 28 -16.00 20.77 5.44
CA ASP A 28 -15.78 20.33 6.83
C ASP A 28 -16.92 19.43 7.32
N GLN A 29 -18.12 19.62 6.81
CA GLN A 29 -19.29 18.76 7.07
C GLN A 29 -20.11 18.65 5.77
N GLY A 30 -20.63 17.44 5.49
CA GLY A 30 -21.51 17.19 4.35
C GLY A 30 -20.97 16.20 3.32
N ALA A 31 -21.60 16.18 2.16
CA ALA A 31 -21.24 15.34 1.02
C ALA A 31 -19.94 15.83 0.36
N LEU A 32 -19.25 14.92 -0.31
CA LEU A 32 -18.12 15.24 -1.16
C LEU A 32 -18.64 15.97 -2.41
N ILE A 33 -18.08 17.14 -2.73
CA ILE A 33 -18.52 17.98 -3.84
C ILE A 33 -17.65 17.70 -5.07
N LEU A 34 -18.30 17.43 -6.19
CA LEU A 34 -17.70 17.35 -7.51
C LEU A 34 -17.75 18.76 -8.13
N ASP A 35 -16.64 19.50 -8.11
CA ASP A 35 -16.58 20.92 -8.44
C ASP A 35 -16.21 21.23 -9.90
N SER A 36 -15.67 20.26 -10.62
CA SER A 36 -15.34 20.34 -12.05
C SER A 36 -15.31 18.95 -12.65
N ALA A 37 -15.62 18.82 -13.93
CA ALA A 37 -15.57 17.54 -14.64
C ALA A 37 -15.12 17.77 -16.09
N ALA A 38 -14.38 16.80 -16.63
CA ALA A 38 -13.97 16.78 -18.04
C ALA A 38 -13.75 15.34 -18.53
N GLU A 39 -13.89 15.16 -19.81
CA GLU A 39 -13.72 13.91 -20.53
C GLU A 39 -12.67 14.10 -21.62
N PHE A 40 -11.76 13.14 -21.76
CA PHE A 40 -10.69 13.17 -22.76
C PHE A 40 -10.61 11.81 -23.44
N ASP A 41 -10.19 11.76 -24.67
CA ASP A 41 -9.81 10.49 -25.30
C ASP A 41 -8.68 9.83 -24.54
N SER A 42 -8.60 8.50 -24.58
CA SER A 42 -7.64 7.72 -23.76
C SER A 42 -6.16 8.08 -23.98
N GLY A 43 -5.83 8.74 -25.12
CA GLY A 43 -4.50 9.23 -25.48
C GLY A 43 -4.30 10.74 -25.39
N ASP A 44 -5.31 11.52 -24.97
CA ASP A 44 -5.24 12.99 -24.95
C ASP A 44 -4.61 13.53 -23.67
N ASP A 45 -3.32 13.30 -23.51
CA ASP A 45 -2.53 13.83 -22.40
C ASP A 45 -2.37 15.36 -22.44
N VAL A 46 -2.49 15.95 -23.63
CA VAL A 46 -2.37 17.40 -23.81
C VAL A 46 -3.63 18.10 -23.29
N GLY A 47 -4.81 17.63 -23.69
CA GLY A 47 -6.09 18.14 -23.20
C GLY A 47 -6.22 18.00 -21.69
N LEU A 48 -5.85 16.83 -21.15
CA LEU A 48 -5.82 16.60 -19.70
C LEU A 48 -4.92 17.63 -18.99
N ARG A 49 -3.72 17.87 -19.50
CA ARG A 49 -2.78 18.85 -18.91
C ARG A 49 -3.33 20.27 -18.94
N GLN A 50 -3.90 20.69 -20.05
CA GLN A 50 -4.50 22.01 -20.18
C GLN A 50 -5.65 22.21 -19.19
N TRP A 51 -6.50 21.19 -19.03
CA TRP A 51 -7.59 21.23 -18.08
C TRP A 51 -7.09 21.27 -16.63
N LEU A 52 -6.05 20.50 -16.30
CA LEU A 52 -5.41 20.51 -14.99
C LEU A 52 -4.82 21.91 -14.67
N ASP A 53 -4.15 22.52 -15.64
CA ASP A 53 -3.57 23.87 -15.47
C ASP A 53 -4.64 24.96 -15.30
N ALA A 54 -5.83 24.76 -15.87
CA ALA A 54 -6.95 25.69 -15.76
C ALA A 54 -7.72 25.56 -14.43
N ASN A 55 -7.88 24.32 -13.93
CA ASN A 55 -8.74 24.03 -12.78
C ASN A 55 -7.98 23.86 -11.46
N PHE A 56 -6.73 23.44 -11.53
CA PHE A 56 -5.84 23.31 -10.38
C PHE A 56 -4.74 24.33 -10.57
N GLU A 57 -4.79 25.46 -9.85
CA GLU A 57 -3.80 26.55 -9.92
C GLU A 57 -2.40 25.97 -10.16
N LYS A 58 -1.54 26.68 -10.93
CA LYS A 58 -0.15 26.29 -11.23
C LYS A 58 0.61 25.88 -9.95
N GLN A 59 0.20 24.75 -9.39
CA GLN A 59 0.70 24.28 -8.12
C GLN A 59 2.16 23.87 -8.30
N LYS A 60 3.03 24.51 -7.54
CA LYS A 60 4.41 24.06 -7.34
C LYS A 60 4.46 22.72 -6.60
N SER A 61 3.33 22.20 -6.13
CA SER A 61 3.15 20.98 -5.35
C SER A 61 2.38 19.90 -6.14
N TRP A 62 2.53 18.66 -5.73
CA TRP A 62 1.79 17.51 -6.26
C TRP A 62 0.30 17.61 -5.91
N VAL A 63 -0.56 17.29 -6.88
CA VAL A 63 -2.02 17.21 -6.67
C VAL A 63 -2.36 15.79 -6.23
N PRO A 64 -3.02 15.59 -5.07
CA PRO A 64 -3.46 14.26 -4.67
C PRO A 64 -4.58 13.77 -5.59
N VAL A 65 -4.44 12.53 -6.09
CA VAL A 65 -5.41 11.92 -7.00
C VAL A 65 -5.89 10.56 -6.48
N ILE A 66 -7.20 10.32 -6.62
CA ILE A 66 -7.81 9.00 -6.54
C ILE A 66 -8.00 8.54 -7.97
N CYS A 67 -7.34 7.46 -8.35
CA CYS A 67 -7.38 6.97 -9.71
C CYS A 67 -7.90 5.53 -9.78
N GLY A 68 -8.92 5.30 -10.61
CA GLY A 68 -9.30 3.98 -11.09
C GLY A 68 -8.74 3.74 -12.47
N PHE A 69 -8.32 2.52 -12.74
CA PHE A 69 -7.91 2.13 -14.09
C PHE A 69 -8.47 0.77 -14.46
N VAL A 70 -8.67 0.58 -15.76
CA VAL A 70 -9.11 -0.68 -16.34
C VAL A 70 -7.93 -1.27 -17.12
N SER A 71 -7.52 -2.47 -16.73
CA SER A 71 -6.47 -3.23 -17.45
C SER A 71 -7.10 -4.42 -18.13
N SER A 72 -6.77 -4.61 -19.42
CA SER A 72 -7.19 -5.78 -20.22
C SER A 72 -6.66 -7.10 -19.68
N ASP A 73 -5.54 -7.04 -18.98
CA ASP A 73 -4.86 -8.21 -18.43
C ASP A 73 -5.19 -8.42 -16.93
N ALA A 74 -6.13 -7.64 -16.38
CA ALA A 74 -6.54 -7.79 -15.01
C ALA A 74 -7.16 -9.17 -14.75
N LEU A 75 -6.72 -9.82 -13.69
CA LEU A 75 -7.30 -11.05 -13.20
C LEU A 75 -8.49 -10.72 -12.30
N LEU A 76 -9.67 -11.19 -12.67
CA LEU A 76 -10.85 -11.15 -11.82
C LEU A 76 -11.63 -12.45 -12.03
N HIS A 77 -11.43 -13.39 -11.11
CA HIS A 77 -11.98 -14.74 -11.23
C HIS A 77 -12.61 -15.20 -9.92
N ARG A 78 -13.80 -15.83 -10.05
CA ARG A 78 -14.47 -16.48 -8.92
C ARG A 78 -14.02 -17.94 -8.84
N GLU A 79 -13.42 -18.27 -7.69
CA GLU A 79 -12.96 -19.62 -7.37
C GLU A 79 -13.47 -20.08 -6.01
N SER A 80 -13.50 -21.39 -5.80
CA SER A 80 -13.83 -21.97 -4.50
C SER A 80 -12.53 -22.24 -3.73
N LEU A 81 -12.20 -21.38 -2.77
CA LEU A 81 -10.97 -21.45 -2.00
C LEU A 81 -11.19 -22.00 -0.60
N LEU A 82 -10.16 -22.61 -0.05
CA LEU A 82 -10.04 -22.91 1.37
C LEU A 82 -9.32 -21.74 2.04
N PRO A 83 -10.02 -20.83 2.75
CA PRO A 83 -9.42 -19.58 3.23
C PRO A 83 -8.22 -19.80 4.16
N ARG A 84 -8.17 -20.89 4.93
CA ARG A 84 -7.04 -21.22 5.80
C ARG A 84 -5.71 -21.31 5.04
N LYS A 85 -5.74 -21.74 3.78
CA LYS A 85 -4.54 -21.80 2.93
C LYS A 85 -4.02 -20.42 2.51
N LEU A 86 -4.82 -19.37 2.61
CA LEU A 86 -4.36 -18.00 2.34
C LEU A 86 -3.33 -17.51 3.36
N ALA A 87 -3.23 -18.16 4.53
CA ALA A 87 -2.18 -17.91 5.51
C ALA A 87 -0.83 -18.53 5.11
N GLU A 88 -0.81 -19.47 4.16
CA GLU A 88 0.41 -20.10 3.68
C GLU A 88 1.15 -19.14 2.75
N PRO A 89 2.45 -18.90 2.94
CA PRO A 89 3.25 -18.13 2.02
C PRO A 89 3.11 -18.69 0.58
N ASP A 90 3.00 -17.81 -0.39
CA ASP A 90 2.96 -18.13 -1.83
C ASP A 90 1.78 -18.99 -2.30
N TYR A 91 0.83 -19.39 -1.44
CA TYR A 91 -0.32 -20.20 -1.86
C TYR A 91 -1.10 -19.54 -3.01
N LEU A 92 -1.45 -18.26 -2.86
CA LEU A 92 -2.19 -17.52 -3.88
C LEU A 92 -1.37 -17.35 -5.16
N ALA A 93 -0.07 -17.09 -5.03
CA ALA A 93 0.84 -16.97 -6.16
C ALA A 93 0.96 -18.30 -6.94
N ASN A 94 1.10 -19.42 -6.24
CA ASN A 94 1.16 -20.73 -6.85
C ASN A 94 -0.17 -21.10 -7.53
N LEU A 95 -1.30 -20.84 -6.88
CA LEU A 95 -2.62 -21.07 -7.46
C LEU A 95 -2.80 -20.30 -8.77
N VAL A 96 -2.43 -19.01 -8.77
CA VAL A 96 -2.54 -18.14 -9.94
C VAL A 96 -1.61 -18.59 -11.05
N LYS A 97 -0.41 -19.05 -10.73
CA LYS A 97 0.54 -19.62 -11.68
C LYS A 97 0.01 -20.90 -12.36
N GLU A 98 -0.55 -21.79 -11.58
CA GLU A 98 -1.02 -23.09 -12.08
C GLU A 98 -2.31 -22.97 -12.88
N GLN A 99 -3.30 -22.23 -12.38
CA GLN A 99 -4.64 -22.16 -13.00
C GLN A 99 -4.70 -21.14 -14.12
N TYR A 100 -4.11 -19.95 -13.94
CA TYR A 100 -4.21 -18.86 -14.92
C TYR A 100 -2.95 -18.71 -15.76
N LYS A 101 -1.92 -19.58 -15.56
CA LYS A 101 -0.66 -19.63 -16.31
C LYS A 101 0.10 -18.29 -16.30
N ILE A 102 -0.01 -17.55 -15.19
CA ILE A 102 0.76 -16.34 -14.98
C ILE A 102 2.18 -16.75 -14.60
N GLU A 103 3.15 -16.46 -15.45
CA GLU A 103 4.54 -16.93 -15.27
C GLU A 103 5.18 -16.40 -13.98
N ASN A 104 4.97 -15.10 -13.68
CA ASN A 104 5.59 -14.41 -12.55
C ASN A 104 4.55 -13.77 -11.62
N PRO A 105 3.82 -14.55 -10.81
CA PRO A 105 2.78 -14.00 -9.92
C PRO A 105 3.30 -13.03 -8.86
N LEU A 106 4.59 -13.07 -8.52
CA LEU A 106 5.24 -12.13 -7.60
C LEU A 106 5.30 -10.69 -8.15
N LEU A 107 5.18 -10.53 -9.48
CA LEU A 107 5.06 -9.24 -10.16
C LEU A 107 3.60 -8.81 -10.35
N TRP A 108 2.71 -9.35 -9.53
CA TRP A 108 1.30 -9.01 -9.52
C TRP A 108 0.87 -8.56 -8.13
N LYS A 109 0.00 -7.58 -8.08
CA LYS A 109 -0.77 -7.28 -6.88
C LYS A 109 -1.95 -8.24 -6.89
N LEU A 110 -1.96 -9.19 -5.96
CA LEU A 110 -2.99 -10.22 -5.84
C LEU A 110 -3.72 -10.04 -4.51
N GLU A 111 -5.05 -10.09 -4.57
CA GLU A 111 -5.94 -10.02 -3.39
C GLU A 111 -7.10 -10.99 -3.56
N THR A 112 -7.72 -11.36 -2.45
CA THR A 112 -8.93 -12.20 -2.46
C THR A 112 -10.07 -11.51 -1.72
N LEU A 113 -11.22 -11.40 -2.39
CA LEU A 113 -12.41 -10.77 -1.86
C LEU A 113 -13.58 -11.75 -1.73
N SER A 114 -14.52 -11.45 -0.83
CA SER A 114 -15.84 -12.05 -0.82
C SER A 114 -16.59 -11.64 -2.09
N PRO A 115 -17.11 -12.57 -2.91
CA PRO A 115 -17.82 -12.22 -4.12
C PRO A 115 -19.17 -11.53 -3.87
N LEU A 116 -19.71 -11.62 -2.66
CA LEU A 116 -20.96 -11.00 -2.27
C LEU A 116 -20.77 -9.60 -1.67
N GLU A 117 -19.81 -9.47 -0.78
CA GLU A 117 -19.63 -8.26 0.03
C GLU A 117 -18.44 -7.40 -0.43
N GLY A 118 -17.55 -7.95 -1.25
CA GLY A 118 -16.34 -7.24 -1.70
C GLY A 118 -15.32 -6.95 -0.60
N VAL A 119 -15.46 -7.58 0.58
CA VAL A 119 -14.49 -7.44 1.66
C VAL A 119 -13.35 -8.44 1.51
N PRO A 120 -12.14 -8.14 2.00
CA PRO A 120 -11.02 -9.08 2.00
C PRO A 120 -11.38 -10.40 2.68
N LEU A 121 -10.95 -11.51 2.10
CA LEU A 121 -11.24 -12.83 2.63
C LEU A 121 -10.31 -13.13 3.80
N LEU A 122 -10.86 -13.27 5.00
CA LEU A 122 -10.07 -13.66 6.17
C LEU A 122 -9.60 -15.12 6.04
N PRO A 123 -8.37 -15.46 6.51
CA PRO A 123 -7.79 -16.80 6.41
C PRO A 123 -8.41 -17.78 7.41
N GLU A 124 -9.73 -17.80 7.50
CA GLU A 124 -10.50 -18.61 8.46
C GLU A 124 -11.72 -19.24 7.79
N GLY A 125 -12.16 -20.37 8.32
CA GLY A 125 -13.39 -21.04 7.91
C GLY A 125 -13.22 -22.21 6.96
N THR A 126 -14.34 -22.66 6.39
CA THR A 126 -14.44 -23.76 5.43
C THR A 126 -14.30 -23.26 4.00
N GLN A 127 -14.23 -24.18 3.05
CA GLN A 127 -14.22 -23.88 1.62
C GLN A 127 -15.42 -23.01 1.24
N ARG A 128 -15.14 -21.89 0.57
CA ARG A 128 -16.17 -20.94 0.14
C ARG A 128 -15.76 -20.21 -1.15
N PRO A 129 -16.74 -19.68 -1.89
CA PRO A 129 -16.44 -18.86 -3.05
C PRO A 129 -15.63 -17.62 -2.67
N ALA A 130 -14.65 -17.31 -3.47
CA ALA A 130 -13.78 -16.13 -3.37
C ALA A 130 -13.61 -15.51 -4.75
N LEU A 131 -13.42 -14.21 -4.81
CA LEU A 131 -12.96 -13.47 -5.96
C LEU A 131 -11.45 -13.32 -5.85
N ILE A 132 -10.71 -13.93 -6.77
CA ILE A 132 -9.28 -13.67 -6.94
C ILE A 132 -9.15 -12.46 -7.84
N CYS A 133 -8.56 -11.40 -7.30
CA CYS A 133 -8.35 -10.14 -8.00
C CYS A 133 -6.86 -9.91 -8.16
N GLY A 134 -6.46 -9.46 -9.34
CA GLY A 134 -5.05 -9.19 -9.57
C GLY A 134 -4.77 -8.28 -10.75
N VAL A 135 -3.68 -7.55 -10.66
CA VAL A 135 -3.16 -6.70 -11.73
C VAL A 135 -1.64 -6.74 -11.76
N SER A 136 -1.07 -6.71 -12.96
CA SER A 136 0.38 -6.76 -13.13
C SER A 136 1.05 -5.48 -12.63
N HIS A 137 2.22 -5.60 -12.01
CA HIS A 137 3.04 -4.43 -11.64
C HIS A 137 3.39 -3.58 -12.85
N THR A 138 3.48 -4.17 -14.06
CA THR A 138 3.75 -3.44 -15.30
C THR A 138 2.63 -2.48 -15.65
N ASP A 139 1.36 -2.91 -15.55
CA ASP A 139 0.21 -2.04 -15.82
C ASP A 139 0.07 -0.97 -14.75
N VAL A 140 0.21 -1.35 -13.48
CA VAL A 140 0.23 -0.40 -12.37
C VAL A 140 1.31 0.65 -12.57
N HIS A 141 2.53 0.23 -12.91
CA HIS A 141 3.65 1.15 -13.15
C HIS A 141 3.34 2.13 -14.29
N ARG A 142 2.81 1.62 -15.40
CA ARG A 142 2.44 2.45 -16.57
C ARG A 142 1.45 3.56 -16.20
N VAL A 143 0.38 3.18 -15.48
CA VAL A 143 -0.64 4.15 -15.04
C VAL A 143 -0.07 5.11 -13.99
N GLN A 144 0.65 4.59 -13.01
CA GLN A 144 1.27 5.39 -11.96
C GLN A 144 2.27 6.40 -12.54
N GLN A 145 3.12 5.97 -13.48
CA GLN A 145 4.07 6.86 -14.15
C GLN A 145 3.35 7.95 -14.94
N ARG A 146 2.30 7.60 -15.69
CA ARG A 146 1.48 8.59 -16.42
C ARG A 146 0.92 9.66 -15.48
N LEU A 147 0.41 9.28 -14.32
CA LEU A 147 -0.05 10.24 -13.30
C LEU A 147 1.09 11.12 -12.80
N LEU A 148 2.24 10.54 -12.50
CA LEU A 148 3.40 11.27 -12.01
C LEU A 148 3.96 12.27 -13.04
N ASP A 149 3.92 11.95 -14.33
CA ASP A 149 4.31 12.84 -15.43
C ASP A 149 3.44 14.11 -15.50
N HIS A 150 2.18 14.00 -15.04
CA HIS A 150 1.26 15.12 -14.87
C HIS A 150 1.34 15.79 -13.48
N ARG A 151 2.32 15.42 -12.64
CA ARG A 151 2.46 15.86 -11.23
C ARG A 151 1.25 15.51 -10.37
N LEU A 152 0.59 14.43 -10.68
CA LEU A 152 -0.49 13.85 -9.89
C LEU A 152 0.09 12.79 -8.97
N LEU A 153 -0.14 12.94 -7.66
CA LEU A 153 0.30 11.96 -6.67
C LEU A 153 -0.85 11.00 -6.38
N PRO A 154 -0.77 9.73 -6.77
CA PRO A 154 -1.82 8.78 -6.47
C PRO A 154 -1.92 8.55 -4.96
N TYR A 155 -2.98 9.10 -4.37
CA TYR A 155 -3.38 8.82 -2.99
C TYR A 155 -4.00 7.42 -2.90
N ARG A 156 -4.78 7.03 -3.94
CA ARG A 156 -5.29 5.69 -4.19
C ARG A 156 -5.16 5.38 -5.67
N LEU A 157 -4.77 4.17 -6.00
CA LEU A 157 -4.74 3.66 -7.37
C LEU A 157 -5.42 2.29 -7.37
N GLU A 158 -6.56 2.18 -8.01
CA GLU A 158 -7.45 1.05 -7.86
C GLU A 158 -7.80 0.40 -9.20
N MET A 159 -8.09 -0.88 -9.16
CA MET A 159 -8.69 -1.60 -10.28
C MET A 159 -10.16 -1.17 -10.40
N GLY A 160 -10.47 -0.29 -11.37
CA GLY A 160 -11.76 0.40 -11.50
C GLY A 160 -12.98 -0.53 -11.62
N THR A 161 -12.78 -1.76 -12.09
CA THR A 161 -13.84 -2.76 -12.22
C THR A 161 -14.47 -3.15 -10.87
N LEU A 162 -13.68 -3.24 -9.80
CA LEU A 162 -14.18 -3.65 -8.49
C LEU A 162 -15.13 -2.62 -7.85
N PRO A 163 -14.76 -1.34 -7.73
CA PRO A 163 -15.66 -0.31 -7.24
C PRO A 163 -16.95 -0.19 -8.07
N LEU A 164 -16.82 -0.31 -9.38
CA LEU A 164 -17.99 -0.32 -10.28
C LEU A 164 -18.95 -1.45 -9.97
N LEU A 165 -18.45 -2.69 -9.81
CA LEU A 165 -19.28 -3.85 -9.45
C LEU A 165 -19.95 -3.63 -8.09
N GLY A 166 -19.22 -3.07 -7.12
CA GLY A 166 -19.75 -2.71 -5.81
C GLY A 166 -20.87 -1.68 -5.88
N ALA A 167 -20.70 -0.62 -6.68
CA ALA A 167 -21.72 0.41 -6.85
C ALA A 167 -23.00 -0.15 -7.49
N ILE A 168 -22.87 -1.01 -8.51
CA ILE A 168 -24.03 -1.67 -9.15
C ILE A 168 -24.72 -2.63 -8.17
N ALA A 169 -23.94 -3.37 -7.38
CA ALA A 169 -24.50 -4.28 -6.36
C ALA A 169 -25.30 -3.51 -5.30
N ASP A 170 -24.77 -2.39 -4.79
CA ASP A 170 -25.45 -1.52 -3.83
C ASP A 170 -26.73 -0.90 -4.44
N TYR A 171 -26.63 -0.35 -5.66
CA TYR A 171 -27.78 0.22 -6.35
C TYR A 171 -28.89 -0.81 -6.56
N LYS A 172 -28.54 -2.03 -6.98
CA LYS A 172 -29.46 -3.15 -7.15
C LYS A 172 -30.13 -3.53 -5.82
N ALA A 173 -29.36 -3.62 -4.75
CA ALA A 173 -29.86 -3.94 -3.41
C ALA A 173 -30.92 -2.92 -2.95
N ARG A 174 -30.70 -1.63 -3.21
CA ARG A 174 -31.67 -0.54 -2.90
C ARG A 174 -32.96 -0.63 -3.71
N ARG A 175 -32.86 -1.06 -4.98
CA ARG A 175 -34.04 -1.30 -5.82
C ARG A 175 -34.83 -2.56 -5.42
N ASN A 176 -34.29 -3.37 -4.51
CA ASN A 176 -34.85 -4.69 -4.14
C ASN A 176 -35.11 -5.60 -5.36
N ASP A 177 -34.29 -5.44 -6.43
CA ASP A 177 -34.40 -6.28 -7.61
C ASP A 177 -33.66 -7.61 -7.39
N LYS A 178 -34.43 -8.72 -7.48
CA LYS A 178 -33.92 -10.08 -7.27
C LYS A 178 -33.27 -10.69 -8.51
N ARG A 179 -33.47 -10.10 -9.69
CA ARG A 179 -32.88 -10.60 -10.94
C ARG A 179 -31.38 -10.28 -10.95
N ALA A 180 -30.58 -11.11 -11.59
CA ALA A 180 -29.15 -10.80 -11.77
C ALA A 180 -28.97 -9.71 -12.84
N ILE A 181 -27.85 -9.00 -12.77
CA ILE A 181 -27.41 -8.00 -13.75
C ILE A 181 -26.10 -8.49 -14.36
N VAL A 182 -25.97 -8.42 -15.68
CA VAL A 182 -24.72 -8.64 -16.38
C VAL A 182 -24.03 -7.30 -16.60
N VAL A 183 -22.81 -7.16 -16.13
CA VAL A 183 -21.92 -6.04 -16.43
C VAL A 183 -20.94 -6.49 -17.50
N VAL A 184 -20.92 -5.77 -18.60
CA VAL A 184 -20.11 -6.10 -19.78
C VAL A 184 -19.08 -5.00 -20.00
N SER A 185 -17.82 -5.35 -20.06
CA SER A 185 -16.71 -4.48 -20.50
C SER A 185 -16.26 -4.93 -21.88
N ILE A 186 -16.50 -4.12 -22.89
CA ILE A 186 -16.06 -4.38 -24.26
C ILE A 186 -14.68 -3.79 -24.44
N GLU A 187 -13.67 -4.63 -24.57
CA GLU A 187 -12.29 -4.21 -24.80
C GLU A 187 -11.93 -4.29 -26.29
N GLN A 188 -10.68 -4.02 -26.63
CA GLN A 188 -10.29 -3.99 -28.05
C GLN A 188 -10.51 -5.33 -28.75
N GLU A 189 -10.04 -6.44 -28.17
CA GLU A 189 -10.03 -7.77 -28.80
C GLU A 189 -11.00 -8.76 -28.17
N HIS A 190 -11.42 -8.52 -26.93
CA HIS A 190 -12.31 -9.40 -26.18
C HIS A 190 -13.34 -8.61 -25.37
N THR A 191 -14.32 -9.31 -24.85
CA THR A 191 -15.34 -8.75 -23.97
C THR A 191 -15.37 -9.56 -22.70
N THR A 192 -15.20 -8.89 -21.58
CA THR A 192 -15.37 -9.49 -20.24
C THR A 192 -16.78 -9.26 -19.74
N ALA A 193 -17.32 -10.25 -19.03
CA ALA A 193 -18.64 -10.16 -18.42
C ALA A 193 -18.59 -10.57 -16.96
N TYR A 194 -19.36 -9.87 -16.14
CA TYR A 194 -19.53 -10.15 -14.72
C TYR A 194 -21.03 -10.24 -14.43
N ILE A 195 -21.46 -11.29 -13.74
CA ILE A 195 -22.89 -11.48 -13.42
C ILE A 195 -23.07 -11.27 -11.92
N LEU A 196 -23.78 -10.21 -11.57
CA LEU A 196 -24.10 -9.85 -10.20
C LEU A 196 -25.42 -10.47 -9.78
N GLY A 197 -25.35 -11.58 -9.08
CA GLY A 197 -26.52 -12.29 -8.57
C GLY A 197 -26.64 -12.27 -7.04
N LYS A 198 -27.54 -13.09 -6.53
CA LYS A 198 -27.76 -13.25 -5.08
C LYS A 198 -26.57 -13.86 -4.33
N GLU A 199 -25.73 -14.61 -5.03
CA GLU A 199 -24.53 -15.24 -4.50
C GLU A 199 -23.26 -14.38 -4.72
N GLY A 200 -23.44 -13.12 -5.12
CA GLY A 200 -22.38 -12.19 -5.45
C GLY A 200 -21.97 -12.24 -6.92
N VAL A 201 -20.73 -11.84 -7.18
CA VAL A 201 -20.17 -11.73 -8.52
C VAL A 201 -19.77 -13.10 -9.07
N HIS A 202 -20.26 -13.41 -10.27
CA HIS A 202 -19.82 -14.52 -11.12
C HIS A 202 -18.96 -14.00 -12.26
N THR A 203 -17.94 -14.76 -12.62
CA THR A 203 -16.96 -14.39 -13.66
C THR A 203 -16.91 -15.48 -14.73
N PRO A 204 -17.83 -15.45 -15.73
CA PRO A 204 -17.77 -16.39 -16.84
C PRO A 204 -16.52 -16.17 -17.68
N ALA A 205 -16.22 -17.11 -18.58
CA ALA A 205 -15.11 -16.96 -19.52
C ALA A 205 -15.29 -15.71 -20.40
N ALA A 206 -14.18 -15.04 -20.74
CA ALA A 206 -14.21 -13.89 -21.62
C ALA A 206 -14.66 -14.30 -23.04
N VAL A 207 -15.48 -13.46 -23.65
CA VAL A 207 -15.90 -13.60 -25.06
C VAL A 207 -14.77 -13.14 -25.97
N ARG A 208 -14.41 -13.94 -26.97
CA ARG A 208 -13.29 -13.66 -27.91
C ARG A 208 -13.63 -12.63 -29.00
N HIS A 209 -14.56 -11.74 -28.71
CA HIS A 209 -14.99 -10.65 -29.57
C HIS A 209 -15.01 -9.37 -28.77
N GLY A 210 -14.33 -8.34 -29.26
CA GLY A 210 -14.28 -7.03 -28.67
C GLY A 210 -14.66 -5.94 -29.67
N PHE A 211 -14.21 -4.72 -29.43
CA PHE A 211 -14.48 -3.56 -30.28
C PHE A 211 -13.95 -3.76 -31.72
N SER A 212 -12.84 -4.45 -31.89
CA SER A 212 -12.32 -4.83 -33.22
C SER A 212 -13.33 -5.61 -34.04
N SER A 213 -14.14 -6.45 -33.40
CA SER A 213 -15.20 -7.22 -34.08
C SER A 213 -16.34 -6.33 -34.56
N LEU A 214 -16.70 -5.29 -33.76
CA LEU A 214 -17.68 -4.27 -34.18
C LEU A 214 -17.17 -3.51 -35.39
N VAL A 215 -15.90 -3.04 -35.33
CA VAL A 215 -15.27 -2.32 -36.43
C VAL A 215 -15.24 -3.17 -37.70
N GLN A 216 -14.92 -4.46 -37.61
CA GLN A 216 -14.92 -5.36 -38.76
C GLN A 216 -16.33 -5.57 -39.36
N ALA A 217 -17.33 -5.74 -38.49
CA ALA A 217 -18.72 -5.86 -38.92
C ALA A 217 -19.21 -4.58 -39.60
N ALA A 218 -18.93 -3.42 -39.02
CA ALA A 218 -19.28 -2.11 -39.57
C ALA A 218 -18.53 -1.83 -40.88
N ARG A 219 -17.25 -2.19 -40.97
CA ARG A 219 -16.44 -2.08 -42.17
C ARG A 219 -17.08 -2.83 -43.34
N LYS A 220 -17.52 -4.06 -43.10
CA LYS A 220 -18.18 -4.89 -44.11
C LYS A 220 -19.55 -4.31 -44.50
N GLU A 221 -20.33 -3.84 -43.56
CA GLU A 221 -21.70 -3.34 -43.77
C GLU A 221 -21.72 -1.99 -44.50
N PHE A 222 -20.79 -1.09 -44.15
CA PHE A 222 -20.69 0.23 -44.76
C PHE A 222 -19.77 0.26 -46.01
N GLY A 223 -19.05 -0.84 -46.34
CA GLY A 223 -18.12 -0.88 -47.44
C GLY A 223 -16.90 0.00 -47.30
N LEU A 224 -16.54 0.40 -46.06
CA LEU A 224 -15.40 1.26 -45.77
C LEU A 224 -14.10 0.42 -45.74
N THR A 225 -13.02 0.98 -46.29
CA THR A 225 -11.71 0.31 -46.29
C THR A 225 -10.81 0.71 -45.13
N ASP A 226 -10.95 1.93 -44.65
CA ASP A 226 -10.16 2.49 -43.56
C ASP A 226 -10.80 2.23 -42.20
N ALA A 227 -10.03 1.69 -41.26
CA ALA A 227 -10.49 1.41 -39.88
C ALA A 227 -10.74 2.68 -39.07
N ALA A 228 -10.03 3.78 -39.33
CA ALA A 228 -10.25 5.05 -38.67
C ALA A 228 -11.60 5.64 -39.07
N ALA A 229 -11.89 5.70 -40.38
CA ALA A 229 -13.19 6.16 -40.89
C ALA A 229 -14.37 5.32 -40.36
N VAL A 230 -14.16 4.01 -40.11
CA VAL A 230 -15.18 3.16 -39.50
C VAL A 230 -15.40 3.52 -38.03
N ARG A 231 -14.32 3.79 -37.27
CA ARG A 231 -14.43 4.21 -35.88
C ARG A 231 -15.17 5.53 -35.75
N ASP A 232 -14.80 6.51 -36.58
CA ASP A 232 -15.48 7.82 -36.63
C ASP A 232 -16.97 7.65 -36.98
N ARG A 233 -17.28 6.75 -37.91
CA ARG A 233 -18.66 6.44 -38.28
C ARG A 233 -19.45 5.82 -37.13
N LEU A 234 -18.82 4.91 -36.35
CA LEU A 234 -19.45 4.30 -35.17
C LEU A 234 -19.72 5.30 -34.07
N GLN A 235 -18.95 6.38 -33.97
CA GLN A 235 -19.12 7.45 -32.99
C GLN A 235 -20.25 8.43 -33.36
N GLN A 236 -20.67 8.50 -34.61
CA GLN A 236 -21.70 9.45 -35.05
C GLN A 236 -23.12 9.08 -34.60
N ALA A 237 -23.38 7.80 -34.30
CA ALA A 237 -24.64 7.26 -33.74
C ALA A 237 -25.90 7.73 -34.51
N ASP A 238 -25.83 7.85 -35.85
CA ASP A 238 -26.96 8.30 -36.67
C ASP A 238 -28.00 7.19 -36.91
N ASP A 239 -29.16 7.58 -37.50
CA ASP A 239 -30.27 6.66 -37.75
C ASP A 239 -29.89 5.45 -38.62
N GLU A 240 -28.99 5.64 -39.59
CA GLU A 240 -28.51 4.55 -40.44
C GLU A 240 -27.71 3.52 -39.65
N LEU A 241 -26.82 3.98 -38.75
CA LEU A 241 -26.07 3.13 -37.85
C LEU A 241 -26.99 2.38 -36.90
N LEU A 242 -27.93 3.10 -36.26
CA LEU A 242 -28.88 2.52 -35.30
C LEU A 242 -29.74 1.43 -35.94
N LEU A 243 -30.18 1.61 -37.18
CA LEU A 243 -30.94 0.58 -37.91
C LEU A 243 -30.13 -0.70 -38.13
N ARG A 244 -28.80 -0.62 -38.21
CA ARG A 244 -27.90 -1.76 -38.44
C ARG A 244 -27.19 -2.21 -37.15
N ALA A 245 -27.39 -1.55 -36.05
CA ALA A 245 -26.64 -1.72 -34.79
C ALA A 245 -26.60 -3.18 -34.29
N THR A 246 -27.73 -3.90 -34.38
CA THR A 246 -27.79 -5.33 -33.98
C THR A 246 -26.84 -6.22 -34.80
N LYS A 247 -26.52 -5.87 -36.05
CA LYS A 247 -25.55 -6.62 -36.86
C LYS A 247 -24.14 -6.47 -36.32
N PHE A 248 -23.79 -5.27 -35.84
CA PHE A 248 -22.45 -4.97 -35.35
C PHE A 248 -22.15 -5.69 -34.03
N VAL A 249 -23.11 -5.73 -33.11
CA VAL A 249 -22.95 -6.36 -31.79
C VAL A 249 -23.22 -7.87 -31.79
N ARG A 250 -23.71 -8.43 -32.93
CA ARG A 250 -24.18 -9.83 -33.02
C ARG A 250 -23.11 -10.85 -32.59
N ALA A 251 -21.84 -10.64 -32.93
CA ALA A 251 -20.77 -11.58 -32.59
C ALA A 251 -20.61 -11.67 -31.07
N ILE A 252 -20.53 -10.52 -30.40
CA ILE A 252 -20.43 -10.43 -28.93
C ILE A 252 -21.68 -11.02 -28.28
N GLY A 253 -22.86 -10.60 -28.71
CA GLY A 253 -24.12 -11.04 -28.11
C GLY A 253 -24.40 -12.54 -28.26
N ARG A 254 -24.05 -13.13 -29.42
CA ARG A 254 -24.18 -14.56 -29.67
C ARG A 254 -23.33 -15.40 -28.71
N ASP A 255 -22.10 -14.94 -28.42
CA ASP A 255 -21.18 -15.68 -27.56
C ASP A 255 -21.42 -15.35 -26.07
N LEU A 256 -21.98 -14.17 -25.76
CA LEU A 256 -22.39 -13.79 -24.40
C LEU A 256 -23.66 -14.52 -23.94
N LYS A 257 -24.63 -14.73 -24.85
CA LYS A 257 -25.92 -15.34 -24.50
C LYS A 257 -25.78 -16.72 -23.84
N PRO A 258 -25.00 -17.69 -24.36
CA PRO A 258 -24.83 -18.99 -23.70
C PRO A 258 -24.22 -18.89 -22.30
N LEU A 259 -23.37 -17.88 -22.03
CA LEU A 259 -22.79 -17.66 -20.70
C LEU A 259 -23.87 -17.20 -19.71
N VAL A 260 -24.77 -16.32 -20.15
CA VAL A 260 -25.92 -15.87 -19.37
C VAL A 260 -26.89 -17.00 -19.13
N ASP A 261 -27.25 -17.76 -20.17
CA ASP A 261 -28.19 -18.90 -20.07
C ASP A 261 -27.60 -19.98 -19.15
N SER A 262 -26.31 -20.28 -19.23
CA SER A 262 -25.62 -21.22 -18.34
C SER A 262 -25.67 -20.78 -16.88
N TYR A 263 -25.48 -19.47 -16.62
CA TYR A 263 -25.61 -18.92 -15.28
C TYR A 263 -27.04 -19.14 -14.73
N GLU A 264 -28.07 -18.82 -15.53
CA GLU A 264 -29.47 -19.00 -15.12
C GLU A 264 -29.80 -20.46 -14.84
N MET A 265 -29.34 -21.38 -15.69
CA MET A 265 -29.53 -22.83 -15.49
C MET A 265 -28.83 -23.33 -14.22
N THR A 266 -27.63 -22.84 -13.93
CA THR A 266 -26.83 -23.30 -12.79
C THR A 266 -27.32 -22.75 -11.47
N THR A 267 -27.74 -21.48 -11.44
CA THR A 267 -28.11 -20.79 -10.20
C THR A 267 -29.61 -20.72 -9.96
N GLY A 268 -30.42 -21.00 -10.99
CA GLY A 268 -31.90 -20.82 -10.96
C GLY A 268 -32.30 -19.35 -10.81
N GLN A 269 -31.38 -18.40 -11.01
CA GLN A 269 -31.66 -16.98 -10.88
C GLN A 269 -31.74 -16.32 -12.26
N PRO A 270 -32.86 -15.67 -12.61
CA PRO A 270 -32.99 -15.01 -13.92
C PRO A 270 -32.13 -13.77 -13.99
N VAL A 271 -31.54 -13.54 -15.16
CA VAL A 271 -30.85 -12.30 -15.53
C VAL A 271 -31.84 -11.32 -16.13
N GLY A 272 -31.96 -10.13 -15.58
CA GLY A 272 -32.91 -9.11 -16.03
C GLY A 272 -32.29 -8.12 -17.01
N GLU A 273 -31.12 -7.61 -16.70
CA GLU A 273 -30.59 -6.41 -17.32
C GLU A 273 -29.10 -6.60 -17.67
N ILE A 274 -28.65 -5.85 -18.68
CA ILE A 274 -27.25 -5.76 -19.10
C ILE A 274 -26.76 -4.32 -18.99
N PHE A 275 -25.65 -4.12 -18.32
CA PHE A 275 -24.94 -2.85 -18.24
C PHE A 275 -23.64 -2.91 -19.05
N CYS A 276 -23.49 -2.04 -20.03
CA CYS A 276 -22.23 -1.86 -20.76
C CYS A 276 -21.38 -0.82 -20.05
N ALA A 277 -20.32 -1.27 -19.37
CA ALA A 277 -19.43 -0.42 -18.62
C ALA A 277 -18.45 0.35 -19.53
N TYR A 278 -18.03 1.53 -19.09
CA TYR A 278 -16.97 2.34 -19.67
C TYR A 278 -17.22 2.88 -21.08
N LEU A 279 -18.39 2.67 -21.66
CA LEU A 279 -18.68 3.18 -22.99
C LEU A 279 -18.83 4.71 -22.96
N PRO A 280 -18.09 5.46 -23.79
CA PRO A 280 -18.30 6.89 -23.93
C PRO A 280 -19.69 7.20 -24.49
N PRO A 281 -20.21 8.41 -24.31
CA PRO A 281 -21.54 8.80 -24.80
C PRO A 281 -21.75 8.50 -26.29
N ALA A 282 -20.73 8.68 -27.11
CA ALA A 282 -20.75 8.41 -28.54
C ALA A 282 -20.96 6.91 -28.89
N LEU A 283 -20.62 6.00 -28.00
CA LEU A 283 -20.80 4.55 -28.15
C LEU A 283 -21.93 3.97 -27.29
N SER A 284 -22.67 4.79 -26.57
CA SER A 284 -23.78 4.35 -25.69
C SER A 284 -24.87 3.57 -26.42
N TRP A 285 -24.99 3.79 -27.73
CA TRP A 285 -25.92 3.05 -28.59
C TRP A 285 -25.69 1.54 -28.60
N ILE A 286 -24.50 1.05 -28.23
CA ILE A 286 -24.16 -0.39 -28.19
C ILE A 286 -25.01 -1.15 -27.18
N ALA A 287 -25.38 -0.52 -26.08
CA ALA A 287 -26.06 -1.17 -24.95
C ALA A 287 -27.41 -1.79 -25.32
N GLU A 288 -28.27 -1.05 -26.01
CA GLU A 288 -29.61 -1.50 -26.42
C GLU A 288 -29.55 -2.69 -27.39
N PRO A 289 -28.85 -2.62 -28.54
CA PRO A 289 -28.76 -3.74 -29.46
C PRO A 289 -28.11 -4.98 -28.87
N LEU A 290 -27.10 -4.79 -27.99
CA LEU A 290 -26.48 -5.91 -27.30
C LEU A 290 -27.46 -6.62 -26.36
N ALA A 291 -28.22 -5.85 -25.60
CA ALA A 291 -29.26 -6.38 -24.71
C ALA A 291 -30.34 -7.15 -25.51
N GLN A 292 -30.79 -6.60 -26.66
CA GLN A 292 -31.73 -7.27 -27.55
C GLN A 292 -31.20 -8.61 -28.09
N VAL A 293 -29.93 -8.67 -28.55
CA VAL A 293 -29.32 -9.90 -29.07
C VAL A 293 -29.22 -10.97 -27.97
N VAL A 294 -28.94 -10.59 -26.75
CA VAL A 294 -28.87 -11.51 -25.59
C VAL A 294 -30.28 -11.85 -25.08
N GLY A 295 -31.31 -11.09 -25.44
CA GLY A 295 -32.69 -11.26 -24.98
C GLY A 295 -32.94 -10.70 -23.59
N ARG A 296 -32.30 -9.61 -23.26
CA ARG A 296 -32.41 -8.89 -21.96
C ARG A 296 -32.70 -7.41 -22.22
N THR A 297 -32.92 -6.65 -21.14
CA THR A 297 -33.11 -5.20 -21.21
C THR A 297 -31.81 -4.45 -20.85
N PRO A 298 -31.57 -3.29 -21.43
CA PRO A 298 -30.44 -2.49 -21.00
C PRO A 298 -30.65 -1.98 -19.57
N PHE A 299 -29.61 -2.05 -18.76
CA PHE A 299 -29.62 -1.45 -17.43
C PHE A 299 -29.33 0.05 -17.57
N VAL A 300 -30.22 0.86 -17.06
CA VAL A 300 -30.07 2.31 -17.01
C VAL A 300 -30.05 2.73 -15.55
N MET A 301 -28.93 3.35 -15.16
CA MET A 301 -28.78 3.90 -13.83
C MET A 301 -29.09 5.41 -13.83
N ASP A 302 -29.97 5.81 -12.93
CA ASP A 302 -30.22 7.22 -12.66
C ASP A 302 -29.08 7.77 -11.77
N CYS A 303 -28.01 8.23 -12.41
CA CYS A 303 -26.85 8.79 -11.71
C CYS A 303 -27.20 9.99 -10.83
N PRO A 304 -27.98 10.99 -11.27
CA PRO A 304 -28.43 12.09 -10.43
C PRO A 304 -29.15 11.65 -9.15
N ALA A 305 -30.05 10.69 -9.24
CA ALA A 305 -30.74 10.16 -8.07
C ALA A 305 -29.84 9.29 -7.17
N TRP A 306 -28.82 8.66 -7.73
CA TRP A 306 -27.89 7.82 -6.99
C TRP A 306 -26.84 8.62 -6.20
N LEU A 307 -26.27 9.70 -6.76
CA LEU A 307 -25.20 10.48 -6.16
C LEU A 307 -25.45 10.88 -4.70
N PRO A 308 -26.61 11.46 -4.33
CA PRO A 308 -26.89 11.81 -2.93
C PRO A 308 -26.90 10.58 -1.99
N THR A 309 -27.28 9.41 -2.51
CA THR A 309 -27.34 8.18 -1.70
C THR A 309 -25.95 7.64 -1.33
N VAL A 310 -24.90 8.09 -2.01
CA VAL A 310 -23.51 7.70 -1.77
C VAL A 310 -22.63 8.88 -1.32
N ASN A 311 -23.28 9.92 -0.79
CA ASN A 311 -22.59 11.08 -0.23
C ASN A 311 -21.80 11.92 -1.25
N LEU A 312 -22.26 11.95 -2.50
CA LEU A 312 -21.69 12.76 -3.57
C LEU A 312 -22.69 13.85 -3.99
N GLN A 313 -22.19 15.03 -4.27
CA GLN A 313 -22.99 16.14 -4.77
C GLN A 313 -22.25 16.86 -5.88
N PRO A 314 -22.82 16.99 -7.08
CA PRO A 314 -22.26 17.86 -8.11
C PRO A 314 -22.45 19.32 -7.71
N ALA A 315 -21.48 20.18 -8.05
CA ALA A 315 -21.68 21.63 -7.98
C ALA A 315 -22.67 22.07 -9.07
N ASP A 316 -23.35 23.19 -8.85
CA ASP A 316 -24.39 23.70 -9.77
C ASP A 316 -23.86 23.98 -11.18
N GLU A 317 -22.56 24.22 -11.31
CA GLU A 317 -21.89 24.53 -12.58
C GLU A 317 -21.47 23.29 -13.37
N VAL A 318 -21.55 22.10 -12.77
CA VAL A 318 -21.12 20.83 -13.40
C VAL A 318 -22.29 20.18 -14.11
N ALA A 319 -22.07 19.79 -15.37
CA ALA A 319 -23.08 19.06 -16.14
C ALA A 319 -23.47 17.75 -15.44
N ALA A 320 -24.70 17.29 -15.65
CA ALA A 320 -25.20 16.06 -15.07
C ALA A 320 -24.34 14.86 -15.50
N PHE A 321 -23.90 14.06 -14.54
CA PHE A 321 -23.11 12.86 -14.80
C PHE A 321 -23.96 11.76 -15.45
N GLY A 322 -23.51 11.28 -16.59
CA GLY A 322 -24.15 10.16 -17.28
C GLY A 322 -23.66 8.78 -16.74
N PRO A 323 -24.28 7.68 -17.23
CA PRO A 323 -23.90 6.31 -16.81
C PRO A 323 -22.44 5.95 -17.05
N HIS A 324 -21.77 6.56 -18.03
CA HIS A 324 -20.36 6.34 -18.33
C HIS A 324 -19.42 6.82 -17.22
N TRP A 325 -19.90 7.73 -16.35
CA TRP A 325 -19.16 8.19 -15.17
C TRP A 325 -19.23 7.24 -13.98
N LEU A 326 -20.06 6.20 -14.06
CA LEU A 326 -20.31 5.32 -12.91
C LEU A 326 -19.02 4.68 -12.39
N GLY A 327 -18.10 4.30 -13.27
CA GLY A 327 -16.79 3.75 -12.89
C GLY A 327 -15.99 4.75 -12.04
N ALA A 328 -15.83 5.98 -12.54
CA ALA A 328 -15.12 7.03 -11.84
C ALA A 328 -15.77 7.37 -10.49
N LEU A 329 -17.08 7.61 -10.49
CA LEU A 329 -17.83 7.98 -9.29
C LEU A 329 -17.83 6.88 -8.22
N SER A 330 -17.80 5.61 -8.62
CA SER A 330 -17.76 4.48 -7.71
C SER A 330 -16.50 4.44 -6.83
N LEU A 331 -15.39 5.02 -7.32
CA LEU A 331 -14.13 5.10 -6.57
C LEU A 331 -14.25 5.92 -5.27
N VAL A 332 -15.17 6.88 -5.24
CA VAL A 332 -15.36 7.80 -4.12
C VAL A 332 -16.74 7.66 -3.47
N ALA A 333 -17.58 6.79 -4.01
CA ALA A 333 -18.89 6.49 -3.46
C ALA A 333 -18.75 5.83 -2.08
N THR A 334 -19.33 6.47 -1.07
CA THR A 334 -19.36 5.93 0.29
C THR A 334 -20.81 5.70 0.71
N PRO A 335 -21.20 4.47 1.06
CA PRO A 335 -22.56 4.24 1.58
C PRO A 335 -22.76 5.08 2.85
N PRO A 336 -23.98 5.60 3.09
CA PRO A 336 -24.29 6.30 4.33
C PRO A 336 -24.21 5.30 5.49
N GLY A 337 -23.14 5.38 6.24
CA GLY A 337 -22.90 4.59 7.45
C GLY A 337 -22.49 5.50 8.60
N PRO A 338 -22.48 5.01 9.85
CA PRO A 338 -21.90 5.75 10.95
C PRO A 338 -20.46 6.11 10.57
N LYS A 339 -20.14 7.42 10.66
CA LYS A 339 -18.77 7.91 10.40
C LYS A 339 -17.84 7.11 11.31
N PRO A 340 -16.71 6.57 10.80
CA PRO A 340 -15.72 6.00 11.69
C PRO A 340 -15.28 7.07 12.68
N ASP A 341 -15.30 6.74 13.97
CA ASP A 341 -15.02 7.67 15.09
C ASP A 341 -13.61 8.30 15.03
N LYS A 342 -12.77 7.81 14.14
CA LYS A 342 -11.44 8.38 13.87
C LYS A 342 -11.31 8.62 12.36
N ALA A 343 -10.92 9.85 12.01
CA ALA A 343 -10.39 10.09 10.68
C ALA A 343 -9.25 9.08 10.43
N PRO A 344 -9.28 8.35 9.28
CA PRO A 344 -8.20 7.44 8.97
C PRO A 344 -6.88 8.19 9.08
N ALA A 345 -5.90 7.58 9.77
CA ALA A 345 -4.55 8.12 9.84
C ALA A 345 -4.06 8.34 8.41
N GLU A 346 -3.25 9.35 8.19
CA GLU A 346 -2.78 9.81 6.87
C GLU A 346 -2.10 8.69 6.02
N ASN A 347 -1.84 7.53 6.65
CA ASN A 347 -1.25 6.33 6.06
C ASN A 347 -2.18 5.09 6.05
N ASP A 348 -3.40 5.19 6.58
CA ASP A 348 -4.34 4.08 6.48
C ASP A 348 -4.88 3.99 5.06
N THR A 349 -4.44 2.98 4.34
CA THR A 349 -5.04 2.55 3.09
C THR A 349 -6.51 2.22 3.37
N TYR A 350 -7.42 3.05 2.84
CA TYR A 350 -8.86 2.79 2.92
C TYR A 350 -9.16 1.47 2.19
N GLN A 351 -9.38 0.42 2.95
CA GLN A 351 -9.84 -0.87 2.46
C GLN A 351 -11.34 -0.99 2.70
N GLY A 352 -12.11 -0.17 2.01
CA GLY A 352 -13.56 -0.35 1.94
C GLY A 352 -13.93 -1.59 1.13
N PRO A 353 -15.18 -2.08 1.25
CA PRO A 353 -15.69 -3.12 0.37
C PRO A 353 -15.47 -2.76 -1.11
N TRP A 354 -15.04 -3.72 -1.93
CA TRP A 354 -14.78 -3.55 -3.36
C TRP A 354 -13.62 -2.63 -3.74
N HIS A 355 -12.74 -2.27 -2.80
CA HIS A 355 -11.59 -1.40 -3.06
C HIS A 355 -10.29 -2.14 -2.79
N ILE A 356 -9.38 -2.09 -3.75
CA ILE A 356 -8.03 -2.64 -3.64
C ILE A 356 -7.03 -1.57 -4.08
N ASP A 357 -6.15 -1.16 -3.17
CA ASP A 357 -5.07 -0.24 -3.50
C ASP A 357 -3.92 -0.97 -4.19
N CYS A 358 -3.71 -0.64 -5.45
CA CYS A 358 -2.69 -1.27 -6.31
C CYS A 358 -1.38 -0.47 -6.38
N ARG A 359 -1.23 0.63 -5.63
CA ARG A 359 -0.02 1.48 -5.72
C ARG A 359 1.27 0.70 -5.47
N LEU A 360 2.28 1.00 -6.25
CA LEU A 360 3.66 0.57 -6.03
C LEU A 360 4.39 1.61 -5.18
N SER A 361 4.32 1.43 -3.86
CA SER A 361 4.82 2.43 -2.88
C SER A 361 6.32 2.75 -3.07
N ALA A 362 7.12 1.77 -3.49
CA ALA A 362 8.55 1.96 -3.75
C ALA A 362 8.87 2.90 -4.92
N GLN A 363 7.89 3.14 -5.81
CA GLN A 363 8.04 3.97 -7.00
C GLN A 363 7.39 5.35 -6.85
N LEU A 364 6.77 5.62 -5.70
CA LEU A 364 6.21 6.93 -5.41
C LEU A 364 7.33 7.90 -4.98
N PRO A 365 7.20 9.20 -5.30
CA PRO A 365 8.09 10.21 -4.78
C PRO A 365 8.14 10.13 -3.25
N SER A 366 9.34 10.20 -2.67
CA SER A 366 9.48 10.18 -1.22
C SER A 366 8.71 11.31 -0.57
N ASN A 367 8.18 11.08 0.64
CA ASN A 367 7.49 12.12 1.41
C ASN A 367 8.34 13.37 1.61
N ASP A 368 9.65 13.21 1.60
CA ASP A 368 10.61 14.31 1.71
C ASP A 368 10.63 15.21 0.46
N LEU A 369 10.44 14.64 -0.73
CA LEU A 369 10.28 15.40 -1.98
C LEU A 369 8.92 16.14 -2.04
N ILE A 370 7.87 15.53 -1.50
CA ILE A 370 6.51 16.08 -1.50
C ILE A 370 6.38 17.20 -0.46
N ARG A 371 6.91 16.98 0.74
CA ARG A 371 6.89 17.91 1.88
C ARG A 371 8.14 18.79 1.95
N GLY A 372 9.15 18.51 1.14
CA GLY A 372 10.51 19.00 1.30
C GLY A 372 10.63 20.52 1.41
N ARG A 373 9.80 21.29 0.69
CA ARG A 373 9.82 22.76 0.82
C ARG A 373 9.10 23.28 2.05
N PHE A 374 8.03 22.64 2.48
CA PHE A 374 7.30 23.06 3.67
C PHE A 374 8.04 22.65 4.94
N VAL A 375 8.51 21.42 5.00
CA VAL A 375 9.28 20.89 6.14
C VAL A 375 10.64 21.58 6.26
N THR A 376 11.36 21.78 5.15
CA THR A 376 12.64 22.52 5.18
C THR A 376 12.43 23.99 5.54
N SER A 377 11.37 24.64 5.05
CA SER A 377 11.03 26.00 5.47
C SER A 377 10.61 26.07 6.94
N LEU A 378 9.85 25.11 7.43
CA LEU A 378 9.45 25.03 8.84
C LEU A 378 10.65 24.75 9.74
N ILE A 379 11.52 23.81 9.37
CA ILE A 379 12.76 23.50 10.11
C ILE A 379 13.69 24.72 10.08
N ALA A 380 13.88 25.34 8.92
CA ALA A 380 14.72 26.52 8.81
C ALA A 380 14.18 27.71 9.64
N SER A 381 12.85 27.93 9.63
CA SER A 381 12.24 28.99 10.45
C SER A 381 12.30 28.70 11.96
N THR A 382 12.07 27.44 12.36
CA THR A 382 12.22 27.04 13.78
C THR A 382 13.65 27.12 14.25
N LEU A 383 14.63 26.71 13.43
CA LEU A 383 16.06 26.89 13.73
C LEU A 383 16.45 28.36 13.81
N ALA A 384 15.96 29.21 12.90
CA ALA A 384 16.22 30.64 12.92
C ALA A 384 15.65 31.32 14.18
N VAL A 385 14.41 30.98 14.55
CA VAL A 385 13.78 31.47 15.78
C VAL A 385 14.51 30.96 17.02
N SER A 386 14.89 29.68 17.04
CA SER A 386 15.66 29.10 18.15
C SER A 386 17.04 29.74 18.30
N ALA A 387 17.74 29.99 17.18
CA ALA A 387 19.02 30.68 17.18
C ALA A 387 18.87 32.12 17.66
N LEU A 388 17.79 32.82 17.27
CA LEU A 388 17.53 34.19 17.71
C LEU A 388 17.22 34.24 19.21
N VAL A 389 16.39 33.36 19.71
CA VAL A 389 16.09 33.24 21.15
C VAL A 389 17.36 32.89 21.94
N PHE A 390 18.17 31.95 21.44
CA PHE A 390 19.44 31.57 22.06
C PHE A 390 20.42 32.74 22.07
N THR A 391 20.51 33.50 20.97
CA THR A 391 21.39 34.70 20.91
C THR A 391 20.93 35.79 21.89
N CYS A 392 19.62 36.05 21.95
CA CYS A 392 19.05 36.98 22.94
C CYS A 392 19.31 36.51 24.38
N TRP A 393 19.18 35.21 24.62
CA TRP A 393 19.48 34.63 25.92
C TRP A 393 20.98 34.77 26.27
N LEU A 394 21.88 34.48 25.31
CA LEU A 394 23.32 34.68 25.51
C LEU A 394 23.67 36.15 25.78
N LEU A 395 23.07 37.10 25.06
CA LEU A 395 23.26 38.53 25.28
C LEU A 395 22.77 38.94 26.67
N TYR A 396 21.59 38.41 27.08
CA TYR A 396 21.04 38.64 28.43
C TYR A 396 21.97 38.08 29.52
N VAL A 397 22.39 36.81 29.35
CA VAL A 397 23.33 36.16 30.29
C VAL A 397 24.68 36.90 30.32
N ASN A 398 25.18 37.30 29.18
CA ASN A 398 26.45 38.06 29.11
C ASN A 398 26.31 39.44 29.80
N HIS A 399 25.18 40.11 29.59
CA HIS A 399 24.91 41.39 30.26
C HIS A 399 24.73 41.22 31.79
N SER A 400 24.02 40.18 32.23
CA SER A 400 23.87 39.88 33.65
C SER A 400 25.19 39.46 34.28
N LEU A 401 25.99 38.63 33.58
CA LEU A 401 27.30 38.23 34.06
C LEU A 401 28.29 39.41 34.14
N THR A 402 28.25 40.34 33.16
CA THR A 402 29.09 41.54 33.24
C THR A 402 28.69 42.46 34.40
N ALA A 403 27.40 42.58 34.67
CA ALA A 403 26.91 43.32 35.83
C ALA A 403 27.28 42.62 37.15
N ASP A 404 27.15 41.29 37.19
CA ASP A 404 27.50 40.49 38.38
C ASP A 404 29.05 40.47 38.57
N THR A 405 29.83 40.35 37.51
CA THR A 405 31.31 40.41 37.62
C THR A 405 31.77 41.75 38.15
N ALA A 406 31.22 42.86 37.65
CA ALA A 406 31.55 44.20 38.18
C ALA A 406 31.18 44.32 39.67
N PHE A 407 30.00 43.79 40.07
CA PHE A 407 29.60 43.77 41.48
C PHE A 407 30.54 42.90 42.33
N TRP A 408 30.90 41.72 41.82
CA TRP A 408 31.78 40.80 42.55
C TRP A 408 33.25 41.28 42.55
N GLU A 409 33.74 41.93 41.47
CA GLU A 409 35.07 42.58 41.47
C GLU A 409 35.15 43.65 42.54
N GLN A 410 34.12 44.45 42.68
CA GLN A 410 34.05 45.45 43.72
C GLN A 410 34.06 44.83 45.12
N ARG A 411 33.33 43.74 45.33
CA ARG A 411 33.30 43.02 46.59
C ARG A 411 34.55 42.18 46.87
N MET A 412 35.21 41.67 45.82
CA MET A 412 36.49 40.99 45.95
C MET A 412 37.66 41.97 46.29
N ALA A 413 37.55 43.19 45.81
CA ALA A 413 38.52 44.22 46.18
C ALA A 413 38.46 44.49 47.71
N ASP A 414 37.27 44.37 48.30
CA ASP A 414 37.07 44.59 49.75
C ASP A 414 37.47 43.38 50.61
N ASN A 415 37.38 42.14 50.09
CA ASN A 415 37.63 40.90 50.85
C ASN A 415 38.57 39.88 50.14
N ARG A 416 39.58 40.35 49.44
CA ARG A 416 40.49 39.57 48.58
C ARG A 416 41.16 38.37 49.29
N ARG A 417 41.50 38.52 50.58
CA ARG A 417 42.14 37.41 51.34
C ARG A 417 41.22 36.22 51.59
N GLN A 418 39.95 36.44 51.86
CA GLN A 418 38.98 35.36 52.15
C GLN A 418 38.61 34.57 50.92
N ILE A 419 38.60 35.22 49.75
CA ILE A 419 38.25 34.55 48.46
C ILE A 419 39.41 33.65 48.00
N ASP A 420 40.65 34.06 48.16
CA ASP A 420 41.80 33.25 47.81
C ASP A 420 41.89 31.97 48.66
N GLU A 421 41.61 32.05 49.93
CA GLU A 421 41.58 30.90 50.84
C GLU A 421 40.45 29.92 50.48
N LEU A 422 39.25 30.43 50.15
CA LEU A 422 38.11 29.62 49.71
C LEU A 422 38.38 28.92 48.37
N ASN A 423 39.00 29.61 47.41
CA ASN A 423 39.36 29.03 46.10
C ASN A 423 40.39 27.91 46.21
N VAL A 424 41.38 28.08 47.08
CA VAL A 424 42.38 27.03 47.36
C VAL A 424 41.73 25.84 48.03
N THR A 425 40.82 26.04 48.96
CA THR A 425 40.13 24.98 49.67
C THR A 425 39.21 24.20 48.73
N THR A 426 38.49 24.88 47.83
CA THR A 426 37.57 24.24 46.86
C THR A 426 38.33 23.43 45.83
N ARG A 427 39.47 23.90 45.34
CA ARG A 427 40.34 23.13 44.43
C ARG A 427 40.85 21.85 45.06
N ASN A 428 41.25 21.92 46.34
CA ASN A 428 41.74 20.76 47.05
C ASN A 428 40.62 19.73 47.28
N LEU A 429 39.39 20.19 47.55
CA LEU A 429 38.23 19.31 47.73
C LEU A 429 37.83 18.61 46.44
N ASN A 430 37.74 19.33 45.33
CA ASN A 430 37.40 18.72 44.01
C ASN A 430 38.46 17.72 43.55
N ALA A 431 39.72 18.01 43.74
CA ALA A 431 40.79 17.07 43.43
C ALA A 431 40.78 15.81 44.32
N ALA A 432 40.26 15.90 45.53
CA ALA A 432 40.06 14.74 46.40
C ALA A 432 38.87 13.90 45.99
N LEU A 433 37.75 14.54 45.55
CA LEU A 433 36.56 13.84 45.04
C LEU A 433 36.83 13.08 43.73
N ASP A 434 37.54 13.70 42.78
CA ASP A 434 37.89 13.03 41.53
C ASP A 434 38.81 11.80 41.78
N ARG A 435 39.70 11.88 42.76
CA ARG A 435 40.51 10.70 43.14
C ARG A 435 39.69 9.59 43.76
N LEU A 436 38.66 9.91 44.53
CA LEU A 436 37.75 8.93 45.14
C LEU A 436 36.88 8.26 44.09
N ASP A 437 36.36 9.03 43.14
CA ASP A 437 35.49 8.50 42.05
C ASP A 437 36.27 7.58 41.10
N HIS A 438 37.54 7.96 40.77
CA HIS A 438 38.45 7.10 40.00
C HIS A 438 38.82 5.80 40.75
N ALA A 439 39.01 5.85 42.06
CA ALA A 439 39.29 4.69 42.88
C ALA A 439 38.06 3.74 42.96
N TYR A 440 36.87 4.29 43.04
CA TYR A 440 35.63 3.53 43.10
C TYR A 440 35.34 2.80 41.78
N THR A 441 35.52 3.44 40.63
CA THR A 441 35.35 2.83 39.31
C THR A 441 36.36 1.71 39.04
N LEU A 442 37.59 1.82 39.53
CA LEU A 442 38.61 0.75 39.42
C LEU A 442 38.30 -0.47 40.31
N MET A 443 37.66 -0.26 41.45
CA MET A 443 37.30 -1.37 42.38
C MET A 443 35.99 -2.08 41.97
N ALA A 444 35.14 -1.44 41.17
CA ALA A 444 33.83 -2.00 40.78
C ALA A 444 33.86 -2.82 39.48
N SER A 445 35.01 -2.98 38.84
CA SER A 445 35.14 -3.76 37.61
C SER A 445 35.36 -5.26 37.92
N PRO A 446 34.35 -6.11 37.78
CA PRO A 446 34.42 -7.51 38.31
C PRO A 446 35.18 -8.49 37.45
N LEU A 447 35.63 -8.12 36.24
CA LEU A 447 36.36 -9.08 35.39
C LEU A 447 37.34 -8.39 34.42
N PRO A 448 38.60 -8.78 34.43
CA PRO A 448 39.54 -8.43 33.35
C PRO A 448 39.16 -9.22 32.08
N LEU A 449 38.24 -8.65 31.29
CA LEU A 449 37.68 -9.27 30.08
C LEU A 449 38.78 -9.66 29.09
N SER A 450 39.86 -8.89 29.04
CA SER A 450 41.02 -9.16 28.21
C SER A 450 41.75 -10.45 28.59
N ASP A 451 41.95 -10.68 29.87
CA ASP A 451 42.63 -11.88 30.36
C ASP A 451 41.75 -13.13 30.18
N PHE A 452 40.45 -12.98 30.32
CA PHE A 452 39.49 -14.03 30.01
C PHE A 452 39.51 -14.42 28.53
N ILE A 453 39.47 -13.48 27.61
CA ILE A 453 39.50 -13.73 26.15
C ILE A 453 40.84 -14.37 25.75
N ILE A 454 41.96 -13.92 26.30
CA ILE A 454 43.28 -14.52 26.04
C ILE A 454 43.29 -15.97 26.52
N SER A 455 42.89 -16.23 27.75
CA SER A 455 42.85 -17.57 28.32
C SER A 455 41.90 -18.51 27.57
N LEU A 456 40.78 -17.99 27.05
CA LEU A 456 39.87 -18.74 26.22
C LEU A 456 40.49 -19.05 24.84
N GLY A 457 41.24 -18.11 24.26
CA GLY A 457 41.99 -18.32 23.02
C GLY A 457 43.07 -19.39 23.12
N GLU A 458 43.80 -19.43 24.24
CA GLU A 458 44.85 -20.42 24.50
C GLU A 458 44.29 -21.85 24.70
N THR A 459 43.05 -21.98 25.18
CA THR A 459 42.40 -23.27 25.40
C THR A 459 41.64 -23.81 24.18
N ARG A 460 41.57 -23.01 23.08
CA ARG A 460 40.83 -23.37 21.88
C ARG A 460 41.31 -24.66 21.23
N LEU A 461 40.39 -25.58 20.93
CA LEU A 461 40.69 -26.80 20.19
C LEU A 461 41.05 -26.58 18.74
N PRO A 462 41.94 -27.40 18.12
CA PRO A 462 42.13 -27.44 16.68
C PRO A 462 40.75 -27.72 16.00
N ASN A 463 40.45 -27.10 14.90
CA ASN A 463 39.17 -27.18 14.16
C ASN A 463 37.94 -26.55 14.83
N MET A 464 38.09 -25.84 15.93
CA MET A 464 37.06 -25.07 16.59
C MET A 464 37.16 -23.60 16.21
N ARG A 465 36.03 -22.95 15.83
CA ARG A 465 35.93 -21.52 15.59
C ARG A 465 34.94 -20.92 16.60
N ILE A 466 35.32 -19.86 17.22
CA ILE A 466 34.44 -19.04 18.07
C ILE A 466 33.96 -17.89 17.23
N ASP A 467 32.64 -17.75 17.08
CA ASP A 467 32.03 -16.73 16.24
C ASP A 467 31.57 -15.49 17.04
N ALA A 468 31.09 -15.72 18.26
CA ALA A 468 30.63 -14.64 19.13
C ALA A 468 30.73 -15.00 20.61
N ILE A 469 30.95 -14.00 21.44
CA ILE A 469 30.86 -14.11 22.90
C ILE A 469 29.96 -12.96 23.35
N ASP A 470 28.75 -13.28 23.79
CA ASP A 470 27.76 -12.34 24.28
C ASP A 470 27.78 -12.31 25.81
N SER A 471 27.83 -11.11 26.39
CA SER A 471 27.80 -10.93 27.85
C SER A 471 26.44 -10.43 28.29
N ASN A 472 25.89 -11.01 29.34
CA ASN A 472 24.68 -10.55 30.01
C ASN A 472 24.93 -10.48 31.55
N GLU A 473 23.97 -9.92 32.28
CA GLU A 473 24.08 -9.72 33.73
C GLU A 473 24.35 -11.03 34.52
N ASN A 474 23.97 -12.19 33.98
CA ASN A 474 24.03 -13.47 34.65
C ASN A 474 25.21 -14.37 34.19
N GLY A 475 25.92 -13.95 33.12
CA GLY A 475 27.00 -14.77 32.58
C GLY A 475 27.43 -14.39 31.16
N LEU A 476 28.12 -15.32 30.52
CA LEU A 476 28.57 -15.20 29.14
C LEU A 476 28.03 -16.35 28.30
N THR A 477 27.72 -16.08 27.05
CA THR A 477 27.33 -17.12 26.09
C THR A 477 28.30 -17.09 24.91
N MET A 478 28.98 -18.19 24.65
CA MET A 478 29.93 -18.39 23.57
C MET A 478 29.33 -19.24 22.47
N ARG A 479 29.32 -18.76 21.26
CA ARG A 479 28.84 -19.46 20.06
C ARG A 479 29.98 -19.71 19.09
N GLY A 480 29.95 -20.84 18.42
CA GLY A 480 30.98 -21.20 17.46
C GLY A 480 30.66 -22.41 16.61
N GLY A 481 31.61 -22.80 15.79
CA GLY A 481 31.53 -23.96 14.91
C GLY A 481 32.67 -24.97 15.12
N GLN A 482 32.38 -26.27 15.03
CA GLN A 482 33.33 -27.34 15.06
C GLN A 482 33.34 -28.09 13.71
N HIS A 483 34.48 -28.24 13.10
CA HIS A 483 34.63 -28.90 11.80
C HIS A 483 35.05 -30.38 12.00
N GLU A 484 34.15 -31.16 12.56
CA GLU A 484 34.31 -32.57 12.78
C GLU A 484 32.98 -33.34 12.63
N PRO A 485 32.99 -34.66 12.35
CA PRO A 485 31.78 -35.46 12.32
C PRO A 485 31.04 -35.44 13.67
N SER A 486 29.70 -35.48 13.63
CA SER A 486 28.82 -35.28 14.77
C SER A 486 29.17 -36.04 16.04
N GLU A 487 29.53 -37.30 15.92
CA GLU A 487 29.89 -38.16 17.10
C GLU A 487 31.21 -37.72 17.74
N VAL A 488 32.18 -37.34 16.91
CA VAL A 488 33.49 -36.87 17.37
C VAL A 488 33.36 -35.48 17.98
N ALA A 489 32.66 -34.57 17.28
CA ALA A 489 32.44 -33.20 17.74
C ALA A 489 31.75 -33.16 19.11
N SER A 490 30.73 -34.00 19.33
CA SER A 490 30.01 -34.05 20.60
C SER A 490 30.92 -34.50 21.77
N ARG A 491 31.78 -35.47 21.52
CA ARG A 491 32.73 -35.94 22.54
C ARG A 491 33.81 -34.90 22.81
N THR A 492 34.36 -34.32 21.75
CA THR A 492 35.43 -33.32 21.85
C THR A 492 34.94 -32.04 22.54
N LEU A 493 33.72 -31.57 22.24
CA LEU A 493 33.16 -30.42 22.91
C LEU A 493 32.82 -30.64 24.36
N ARG A 494 32.34 -31.84 24.75
CA ARG A 494 32.14 -32.18 26.18
C ARG A 494 33.47 -32.18 26.93
N GLN A 495 34.51 -32.76 26.36
CA GLN A 495 35.86 -32.73 26.96
C GLN A 495 36.41 -31.32 27.07
N TYR A 496 36.11 -30.48 26.08
CA TYR A 496 36.49 -29.08 26.11
C TYR A 496 35.80 -28.31 27.26
N VAL A 497 34.48 -28.47 27.41
CA VAL A 497 33.72 -27.87 28.52
C VAL A 497 34.27 -28.34 29.89
N GLU A 498 34.61 -29.63 30.02
CA GLU A 498 35.28 -30.14 31.23
C GLU A 498 36.68 -29.54 31.43
N GLY A 499 37.43 -29.34 30.33
CA GLY A 499 38.72 -28.67 30.35
C GLY A 499 38.64 -27.21 30.79
N LEU A 500 37.63 -26.48 30.32
CA LEU A 500 37.34 -25.12 30.75
C LEU A 500 36.99 -25.05 32.26
N HIS A 501 36.25 -26.02 32.77
CA HIS A 501 35.92 -26.10 34.18
C HIS A 501 37.17 -26.33 35.06
N ARG A 502 38.14 -27.10 34.57
CA ARG A 502 39.39 -27.40 35.27
C ARG A 502 40.48 -26.33 35.06
N ASN A 503 40.29 -25.42 34.12
CA ASN A 503 41.26 -24.36 33.84
C ASN A 503 41.37 -23.43 35.05
N ARG A 504 42.58 -23.14 35.50
CA ARG A 504 42.85 -22.30 36.69
C ARG A 504 42.47 -20.84 36.49
N ALA A 505 42.45 -20.36 35.23
CA ALA A 505 42.11 -18.99 34.92
C ALA A 505 40.60 -18.80 34.68
N ILE A 506 39.90 -19.80 34.13
CA ILE A 506 38.51 -19.71 33.70
C ILE A 506 37.55 -20.32 34.74
N GLY A 507 37.84 -21.55 35.19
CA GLY A 507 36.94 -22.30 36.08
C GLY A 507 36.51 -21.57 37.36
N PRO A 508 37.41 -20.88 38.10
CA PRO A 508 37.05 -20.17 39.31
C PRO A 508 36.08 -19.00 39.12
N LEU A 509 35.99 -18.43 37.91
CA LEU A 509 35.18 -17.26 37.60
C LEU A 509 33.69 -17.60 37.44
N PHE A 510 33.38 -18.85 37.11
CA PHE A 510 32.01 -19.26 36.80
C PHE A 510 31.51 -20.33 37.75
N ASN A 511 30.19 -20.28 38.00
CA ASN A 511 29.51 -21.30 38.80
C ASN A 511 29.24 -22.57 37.99
N SER A 512 28.92 -22.41 36.74
CA SER A 512 28.74 -23.52 35.80
C SER A 512 29.12 -23.12 34.38
N ILE A 513 29.72 -24.03 33.64
CA ILE A 513 29.99 -23.94 32.21
C ILE A 513 29.28 -25.12 31.56
N THR A 514 28.31 -24.86 30.71
CA THR A 514 27.45 -25.91 30.13
C THR A 514 27.34 -25.76 28.63
N LEU A 515 27.39 -26.86 27.89
CA LEU A 515 27.05 -26.90 26.48
C LEU A 515 25.53 -26.86 26.34
N THR A 516 24.98 -25.77 25.81
CA THR A 516 23.55 -25.51 25.79
C THR A 516 22.90 -26.00 24.50
N SER A 517 23.58 -25.88 23.35
CA SER A 517 23.12 -26.46 22.10
C SER A 517 24.27 -26.98 21.24
N LEU A 518 23.95 -27.98 20.41
CA LEU A 518 24.87 -28.57 19.45
C LEU A 518 24.06 -29.01 18.23
N ASP A 519 24.07 -28.19 17.20
CA ASP A 519 23.23 -28.34 16.02
C ASP A 519 24.07 -28.60 14.76
N ARG A 520 23.56 -29.43 13.87
CA ARG A 520 24.23 -29.72 12.61
C ARG A 520 23.94 -28.62 11.60
N VAL A 521 24.96 -28.06 10.99
CA VAL A 521 24.80 -27.09 9.90
C VAL A 521 24.46 -27.84 8.61
N GLU A 522 23.26 -27.62 8.06
CA GLU A 522 22.82 -28.27 6.83
C GLU A 522 23.77 -27.97 5.65
N GLY A 523 24.18 -29.04 4.97
CA GLY A 523 25.05 -28.95 3.78
C GLY A 523 26.56 -28.85 4.05
N LYS A 524 27.02 -28.84 5.31
CA LYS A 524 28.43 -28.84 5.68
C LYS A 524 28.72 -29.89 6.77
N ASN A 525 29.91 -30.46 6.72
CA ASN A 525 30.37 -31.40 7.75
C ASN A 525 30.88 -30.62 8.98
N SER A 526 30.05 -29.74 9.50
CA SER A 526 30.35 -28.89 10.66
C SER A 526 29.15 -28.82 11.60
N MET A 527 29.45 -28.71 12.89
CA MET A 527 28.48 -28.56 13.97
C MET A 527 28.57 -27.15 14.54
N SER A 528 27.45 -26.51 14.80
CA SER A 528 27.41 -25.27 15.58
C SER A 528 27.17 -25.62 17.05
N PHE A 529 27.80 -24.90 17.94
CA PHE A 529 27.66 -25.11 19.37
C PHE A 529 27.40 -23.78 20.10
N GLU A 530 26.74 -23.92 21.25
CA GLU A 530 26.55 -22.81 22.19
C GLU A 530 26.94 -23.28 23.60
N ILE A 531 27.86 -22.56 24.24
CA ILE A 531 28.34 -22.80 25.59
C ILE A 531 27.98 -21.62 26.47
N THR A 532 27.25 -21.88 27.55
CA THR A 532 26.84 -20.87 28.52
C THR A 532 27.71 -20.96 29.79
N PHE A 533 28.25 -19.81 30.18
CA PHE A 533 29.04 -19.61 31.39
C PHE A 533 28.21 -18.78 32.37
N LYS A 534 27.87 -19.30 33.51
CA LYS A 534 27.16 -18.59 34.58
C LYS A 534 28.12 -18.04 35.60
N PHE A 535 28.08 -16.74 35.88
CA PHE A 535 28.92 -16.17 36.93
C PHE A 535 28.64 -16.76 38.29
N LYS A 536 29.65 -16.87 39.15
CA LYS A 536 29.44 -17.09 40.57
C LYS A 536 28.66 -15.87 41.11
N ALA A 537 27.53 -16.10 41.80
CA ALA A 537 26.89 -15.06 42.54
C ALA A 537 27.92 -14.40 43.44
N ALA A 538 28.18 -13.11 43.23
CA ALA A 538 28.98 -12.36 44.19
C ALA A 538 28.24 -12.47 45.53
N HIS A 539 28.92 -13.06 46.54
CA HIS A 539 28.39 -12.98 47.91
C HIS A 539 28.22 -11.50 48.26
N PRO A 540 27.07 -11.11 48.84
CA PRO A 540 26.77 -9.73 49.18
C PRO A 540 27.78 -9.17 50.18
#